data_adfbc5a9a5aeebfe0a8f819c0c78d9e2
#
_entry.id   adfbc5a9a5aeebfe0a8f819c0c78d9e2
#
_cell.length_a   1.000
_cell.length_b   1.000
_cell.length_c   1.000
_cell.angle_alpha   90.00
_cell.angle_beta   90.00
_cell.angle_gamma   90.00
#
_symmetry.space_group_name_H-M   'P 1'
#
loop_
_entity.id
_entity.type
_entity.pdbx_description
1 polymer ?
#
loop_
_entity_poly.entity_id
_entity_poly.type
_entity_poly.pdbx_seq_one_letter_code
_entity_poly.pdbx_strand_id
1 'polypeptide(L)'
;MRINSPFSIISATLIVSSISEENLSVEVKNNIIELRFYQNLFKPYVDAKLVLLDDFGLRNSLSIQGTERLVITIGSSETDPLFKKTFFLSKIIDTSRSNERSEILSLELIEEHVYVNSVKQISRSFTSTLEEMAENICRSELKKDIIKGLFSGSAQGIRK
;
A
#
# COMPACT_ATOMS: atom_id res chain seq x y z
N MET A 1 -14.89 29.00 1.73
CA MET A 1 -15.93 28.00 1.47
C MET A 1 -15.31 26.63 1.77
N ARG A 2 -15.62 26.01 2.92
CA ARG A 2 -15.16 24.65 3.22
C ARG A 2 -16.05 23.71 2.42
N ILE A 3 -15.50 23.09 1.40
CA ILE A 3 -16.16 21.96 0.73
C ILE A 3 -16.16 20.85 1.76
N ASN A 4 -17.31 20.56 2.36
CA ASN A 4 -17.48 19.34 3.14
C ASN A 4 -17.21 18.18 2.17
N SER A 5 -16.04 17.56 2.30
CA SER A 5 -15.74 16.37 1.54
C SER A 5 -16.74 15.30 1.99
N PRO A 6 -17.56 14.75 1.10
CA PRO A 6 -18.50 13.71 1.44
C PRO A 6 -17.80 12.38 1.82
N PHE A 7 -16.49 12.34 1.72
CA PHE A 7 -15.67 11.16 1.97
C PHE A 7 -14.89 11.28 3.26
N SER A 8 -14.88 10.21 4.02
CA SER A 8 -14.13 10.08 5.27
C SER A 8 -13.35 8.75 5.29
N ILE A 9 -12.37 8.68 6.16
CA ILE A 9 -11.73 7.40 6.46
C ILE A 9 -12.75 6.56 7.25
N ILE A 10 -13.16 5.44 6.67
CA ILE A 10 -14.07 4.48 7.32
C ILE A 10 -13.31 3.64 8.32
N SER A 11 -12.20 3.04 7.89
CA SER A 11 -11.29 2.25 8.73
C SER A 11 -9.85 2.42 8.28
N ALA A 12 -8.94 2.28 9.21
CA ALA A 12 -7.50 2.23 8.94
C ALA A 12 -6.86 1.24 9.92
N THR A 13 -6.59 0.03 9.45
CA THR A 13 -6.09 -1.06 10.28
C THR A 13 -4.64 -1.34 9.96
N LEU A 14 -3.77 -1.18 10.94
CA LEU A 14 -2.37 -1.58 10.87
C LEU A 14 -2.26 -3.07 11.22
N ILE A 15 -1.69 -3.85 10.33
CA ILE A 15 -1.46 -5.28 10.49
C ILE A 15 0.04 -5.53 10.58
N VAL A 16 0.47 -6.11 11.68
CA VAL A 16 1.85 -6.49 11.93
C VAL A 16 1.94 -8.00 11.89
N SER A 17 2.79 -8.53 11.02
CA SER A 17 3.05 -9.97 10.95
C SER A 17 4.00 -10.34 12.08
N SER A 18 3.55 -11.14 13.03
CA SER A 18 4.39 -11.70 14.09
C SER A 18 5.04 -13.00 13.63
N ILE A 19 6.24 -13.29 14.13
CA ILE A 19 6.94 -14.55 13.93
C ILE A 19 6.14 -15.75 14.54
N SER A 20 5.24 -15.47 15.46
CA SER A 20 4.41 -16.46 16.16
C SER A 20 3.09 -16.82 15.46
N GLU A 21 2.95 -16.59 14.17
CA GLU A 21 1.78 -16.91 13.33
C GLU A 21 0.50 -16.08 13.62
N GLU A 22 0.43 -15.34 14.69
CA GLU A 22 -0.69 -14.46 14.97
C GLU A 22 -0.42 -13.04 14.42
N ASN A 23 -1.17 -12.66 13.39
CA ASN A 23 -1.15 -11.28 12.91
C ASN A 23 -1.82 -10.37 13.95
N LEU A 24 -1.06 -9.46 14.50
CA LEU A 24 -1.62 -8.42 15.35
C LEU A 24 -2.24 -7.32 14.47
N SER A 25 -3.49 -7.00 14.69
CA SER A 25 -4.18 -5.92 13.98
C SER A 25 -4.60 -4.82 14.96
N VAL A 26 -4.26 -3.58 14.62
CA VAL A 26 -4.58 -2.40 15.43
C VAL A 26 -5.32 -1.39 14.57
N GLU A 27 -6.49 -0.94 15.02
CA GLU A 27 -7.23 0.13 14.37
C GLU A 27 -6.60 1.48 14.73
N VAL A 28 -6.11 2.20 13.72
CA VAL A 28 -5.38 3.46 13.90
C VAL A 28 -6.12 4.68 13.33
N LYS A 29 -7.36 4.50 12.88
CA LYS A 29 -8.17 5.55 12.26
C LYS A 29 -8.19 6.84 13.08
N ASN A 30 -8.44 6.72 14.38
CA ASN A 30 -8.60 7.88 15.26
C ASN A 30 -7.27 8.59 15.58
N ASN A 31 -6.17 7.93 15.31
CA ASN A 31 -4.81 8.43 15.53
C ASN A 31 -4.21 9.08 14.29
N ILE A 32 -4.91 9.04 13.15
CA ILE A 32 -4.44 9.66 11.91
C ILE A 32 -4.59 11.18 12.01
N ILE A 33 -3.46 11.87 11.95
CA ILE A 33 -3.40 13.33 11.87
C ILE A 33 -3.56 13.76 10.40
N GLU A 34 -2.86 13.07 9.50
CA GLU A 34 -2.86 13.40 8.08
C GLU A 34 -2.63 12.15 7.23
N LEU A 35 -3.35 12.06 6.13
CA LEU A 35 -3.17 11.03 5.11
C LEU A 35 -3.16 11.70 3.73
N ARG A 36 -2.07 11.53 3.00
CA ARG A 36 -1.91 12.05 1.64
C ARG A 36 -1.64 10.91 0.68
N PHE A 37 -2.36 10.92 -0.45
CA PHE A 37 -2.11 10.03 -1.57
C PHE A 37 -1.45 10.80 -2.70
N TYR A 38 -0.44 10.19 -3.30
CA TYR A 38 0.29 10.73 -4.44
C TYR A 38 0.11 9.82 -5.63
N GLN A 39 -0.60 10.31 -6.64
CA GLN A 39 -0.78 9.62 -7.90
C GLN A 39 -0.06 10.39 -9.00
N ASN A 40 0.74 9.69 -9.78
CA ASN A 40 1.48 10.27 -10.90
C ASN A 40 1.09 9.53 -12.17
N LEU A 41 0.88 10.26 -13.27
CA LEU A 41 0.52 9.69 -14.57
C LEU A 41 1.57 8.70 -15.11
N PHE A 42 2.83 8.88 -14.72
CA PHE A 42 3.94 8.04 -15.19
C PHE A 42 4.27 6.86 -14.26
N LYS A 43 3.56 6.73 -13.14
CA LYS A 43 3.73 5.62 -12.19
C LYS A 43 2.46 4.78 -12.15
N PRO A 44 2.54 3.46 -12.32
CA PRO A 44 1.37 2.56 -12.27
C PRO A 44 0.91 2.24 -10.85
N TYR A 45 1.23 3.08 -9.87
CA TYR A 45 0.92 2.87 -8.46
C TYR A 45 0.69 4.19 -7.73
N VAL A 46 0.13 4.08 -6.55
CA VAL A 46 -0.11 5.19 -5.64
C VAL A 46 0.87 5.09 -4.46
N ASP A 47 1.61 6.16 -4.22
CA ASP A 47 2.36 6.33 -2.98
C ASP A 47 1.46 7.02 -1.95
N ALA A 48 1.69 6.80 -0.67
CA ALA A 48 0.98 7.52 0.37
C ALA A 48 1.92 7.95 1.50
N LYS A 49 1.57 9.06 2.15
CA LYS A 49 2.19 9.52 3.38
C LYS A 49 1.15 9.56 4.48
N LEU A 50 1.46 8.93 5.59
CA LEU A 50 0.64 8.91 6.79
C LEU A 50 1.38 9.62 7.92
N VAL A 51 0.67 10.54 8.58
CA VAL A 51 1.11 11.12 9.85
C VAL A 51 0.20 10.61 10.94
N LEU A 52 0.77 9.90 11.89
CA LEU A 52 0.05 9.18 12.94
C LEU A 52 0.50 9.68 14.31
N LEU A 53 -0.45 9.88 15.22
CA LEU A 53 -0.18 10.06 16.64
C LEU A 53 -0.05 8.68 17.29
N ASP A 54 1.14 8.33 17.71
CA ASP A 54 1.42 7.08 18.43
C ASP A 54 1.32 7.32 19.95
N ASP A 55 0.15 7.10 20.50
CA ASP A 55 -0.15 7.13 21.93
C ASP A 55 -0.17 5.74 22.57
N PHE A 56 -0.09 4.69 21.75
CA PHE A 56 -0.03 3.30 22.18
C PHE A 56 1.38 2.73 22.26
N GLY A 57 2.39 3.49 21.84
CA GLY A 57 3.76 3.00 21.72
C GLY A 57 3.92 1.94 20.63
N LEU A 58 3.20 2.08 19.53
CA LEU A 58 3.20 1.14 18.40
C LEU A 58 4.61 0.85 17.89
N ARG A 59 5.43 1.88 17.81
CA ARG A 59 6.82 1.76 17.38
C ARG A 59 7.64 0.81 18.26
N ASN A 60 7.45 0.90 19.57
CA ASN A 60 8.23 0.13 20.54
C ASN A 60 7.61 -1.27 20.77
N SER A 61 6.27 -1.35 20.80
CA SER A 61 5.57 -2.59 21.10
C SER A 61 5.48 -3.53 19.89
N LEU A 62 5.40 -2.98 18.66
CA LEU A 62 5.21 -3.77 17.44
C LEU A 62 6.50 -4.07 16.70
N SER A 63 7.65 -3.54 17.14
CA SER A 63 8.94 -3.75 16.46
C SER A 63 8.84 -3.54 14.94
N ILE A 64 8.34 -2.38 14.52
CA ILE A 64 8.11 -2.06 13.10
C ILE A 64 9.38 -2.32 12.28
N GLN A 65 9.29 -3.24 11.33
CA GLN A 65 10.43 -3.74 10.53
C GLN A 65 10.30 -3.47 9.02
N GLY A 66 9.18 -2.88 8.57
CA GLY A 66 8.90 -2.63 7.15
C GLY A 66 8.13 -3.78 6.46
N THR A 67 7.55 -4.70 7.23
CA THR A 67 6.66 -5.76 6.73
C THR A 67 5.20 -5.50 7.09
N GLU A 68 4.94 -4.43 7.79
CA GLU A 68 3.63 -4.02 8.26
C GLU A 68 2.77 -3.57 7.09
N ARG A 69 1.49 -3.93 7.19
CA ARG A 69 0.48 -3.58 6.21
C ARG A 69 -0.51 -2.62 6.82
N LEU A 70 -0.87 -1.58 6.09
CA LEU A 70 -1.94 -0.69 6.45
C LEU A 70 -3.10 -0.87 5.47
N VAL A 71 -4.23 -1.33 5.95
CA VAL A 71 -5.46 -1.45 5.17
C VAL A 71 -6.29 -0.19 5.41
N ILE A 72 -6.51 0.59 4.37
CA ILE A 72 -7.28 1.84 4.44
C ILE A 72 -8.57 1.68 3.63
N THR A 73 -9.69 2.04 4.25
CA THR A 73 -10.98 2.13 3.60
C THR A 73 -11.50 3.56 3.70
N ILE A 74 -11.83 4.14 2.56
CA ILE A 74 -12.40 5.50 2.44
C ILE A 74 -13.73 5.40 1.72
N GLY A 75 -14.72 6.15 2.14
CA GLY A 75 -16.02 6.21 1.50
C GLY A 75 -16.97 7.17 2.18
N SER A 76 -18.20 7.19 1.71
CA SER A 76 -19.27 7.96 2.32
C SER A 76 -19.93 7.22 3.48
N SER A 77 -19.91 5.88 3.45
CA SER A 77 -20.43 5.00 4.49
C SER A 77 -19.72 3.65 4.47
N GLU A 78 -19.89 2.86 5.53
CA GLU A 78 -19.34 1.50 5.63
C GLU A 78 -19.91 0.55 4.56
N THR A 79 -21.15 0.80 4.14
CA THR A 79 -21.85 -0.01 3.14
C THR A 79 -21.48 0.33 1.70
N ASP A 80 -20.86 1.51 1.48
CA ASP A 80 -20.45 1.99 0.15
C ASP A 80 -19.02 2.52 0.19
N PRO A 81 -18.01 1.65 0.30
CA PRO A 81 -16.62 2.04 0.27
C PRO A 81 -16.22 2.44 -1.15
N LEU A 82 -15.82 3.69 -1.33
CA LEU A 82 -15.29 4.19 -2.59
C LEU A 82 -13.90 3.62 -2.92
N PHE A 83 -13.11 3.40 -1.88
CA PHE A 83 -11.71 3.06 -2.02
C PHE A 83 -11.28 2.16 -0.86
N LYS A 84 -10.73 0.99 -1.19
CA LYS A 84 -10.09 0.11 -0.23
C LYS A 84 -8.74 -0.33 -0.79
N LYS A 85 -7.68 0.00 -0.10
CA LYS A 85 -6.32 -0.39 -0.50
C LYS A 85 -5.48 -0.85 0.68
N THR A 86 -4.56 -1.76 0.36
CA THR A 86 -3.52 -2.22 1.27
C THR A 86 -2.20 -1.60 0.85
N PHE A 87 -1.55 -0.95 1.80
CA PHE A 87 -0.22 -0.40 1.65
C PHE A 87 0.76 -1.14 2.55
N PHE A 88 2.01 -1.19 2.13
CA PHE A 88 3.13 -1.60 2.97
C PHE A 88 3.81 -0.36 3.54
N LEU A 89 4.26 -0.47 4.78
CA LEU A 89 5.12 0.51 5.38
C LEU A 89 6.51 0.40 4.74
N SER A 90 6.89 1.42 3.97
CA SER A 90 8.18 1.47 3.30
C SER A 90 9.26 2.07 4.20
N LYS A 91 8.91 3.14 4.90
CA LYS A 91 9.88 3.91 5.67
C LYS A 91 9.20 4.73 6.76
N ILE A 92 9.88 4.85 7.90
CA ILE A 92 9.61 5.90 8.88
C ILE A 92 10.43 7.11 8.44
N ILE A 93 9.75 8.18 7.99
CA ILE A 93 10.41 9.39 7.48
C ILE A 93 10.94 10.22 8.63
N ASP A 94 10.10 10.40 9.65
CA ASP A 94 10.38 11.26 10.78
C ASP A 94 9.61 10.82 12.02
N THR A 95 10.21 11.11 13.18
CA THR A 95 9.56 10.89 14.48
C THR A 95 9.78 12.12 15.33
N SER A 96 8.71 12.68 15.86
CA SER A 96 8.76 13.81 16.77
C SER A 96 7.98 13.51 18.03
N ARG A 97 8.48 13.95 19.17
CA ARG A 97 7.82 13.76 20.45
C ARG A 97 6.70 14.79 20.58
N SER A 98 5.46 14.34 20.75
CA SER A 98 4.31 15.22 20.99
C SER A 98 4.18 15.58 22.48
N ASN A 99 4.40 14.60 23.36
CA ASN A 99 4.44 14.78 24.81
C ASN A 99 5.26 13.63 25.44
N GLU A 100 5.23 13.48 26.78
CA GLU A 100 5.99 12.44 27.49
C GLU A 100 5.60 11.01 27.10
N ARG A 101 4.39 10.78 26.59
CA ARG A 101 3.82 9.46 26.33
C ARG A 101 3.44 9.21 24.87
N SER A 102 3.46 10.24 24.01
CA SER A 102 3.05 10.10 22.63
C SER A 102 4.06 10.68 21.65
N GLU A 103 4.23 10.00 20.53
CA GLU A 103 5.10 10.38 19.42
C GLU A 103 4.25 10.63 18.16
N ILE A 104 4.70 11.53 17.30
CA ILE A 104 4.15 11.71 15.96
C ILE A 104 5.06 10.96 15.00
N LEU A 105 4.48 9.99 14.29
CA LEU A 105 5.18 9.18 13.29
C LEU A 105 4.79 9.66 11.89
N SER A 106 5.80 10.00 11.08
CA SER A 106 5.60 10.23 9.65
C SER A 106 6.06 9.00 8.88
N LEU A 107 5.11 8.33 8.23
CA LEU A 107 5.29 7.05 7.56
C LEU A 107 5.13 7.21 6.05
N GLU A 108 6.02 6.57 5.29
CA GLU A 108 5.89 6.41 3.85
C GLU A 108 5.29 5.04 3.54
N LEU A 109 4.27 5.03 2.70
CA LEU A 109 3.49 3.86 2.36
C LEU A 109 3.56 3.62 0.86
N ILE A 110 3.73 2.37 0.46
CA ILE A 110 3.75 1.92 -0.94
C ILE A 110 2.74 0.81 -1.16
N GLU A 111 2.20 0.70 -2.37
CA GLU A 111 1.30 -0.41 -2.71
C GLU A 111 2.05 -1.75 -2.71
N GLU A 112 1.35 -2.83 -2.37
CA GLU A 112 1.89 -4.18 -2.24
C GLU A 112 2.69 -4.64 -3.46
N HIS A 113 2.18 -4.38 -4.66
CA HIS A 113 2.88 -4.81 -5.88
C HIS A 113 4.21 -4.09 -6.11
N VAL A 114 4.36 -2.85 -5.62
CA VAL A 114 5.62 -2.11 -5.66
C VAL A 114 6.63 -2.76 -4.72
N TYR A 115 6.21 -3.10 -3.50
CA TYR A 115 7.03 -3.83 -2.55
C TYR A 115 7.49 -5.17 -3.12
N VAL A 116 6.55 -5.97 -3.63
CA VAL A 116 6.85 -7.27 -4.24
C VAL A 116 7.84 -7.12 -5.40
N ASN A 117 7.64 -6.12 -6.28
CA ASN A 117 8.54 -5.86 -7.40
C ASN A 117 9.94 -5.45 -6.95
N SER A 118 10.09 -4.77 -5.82
CA SER A 118 11.39 -4.35 -5.30
C SER A 118 12.23 -5.52 -4.74
N VAL A 119 11.57 -6.57 -4.24
CA VAL A 119 12.24 -7.73 -3.62
C VAL A 119 12.34 -8.95 -4.54
N LYS A 120 11.56 -9.00 -5.61
CA LYS A 120 11.57 -10.10 -6.58
C LYS A 120 12.34 -9.73 -7.84
N GLN A 121 13.29 -10.60 -8.21
CA GLN A 121 13.91 -10.55 -9.53
C GLN A 121 13.33 -11.68 -10.40
N ILE A 122 12.83 -11.30 -11.58
CA ILE A 122 12.29 -12.26 -12.55
C ILE A 122 13.35 -12.49 -13.61
N SER A 123 13.89 -13.70 -13.66
CA SER A 123 14.84 -14.13 -14.69
C SER A 123 14.30 -15.38 -15.35
N ARG A 124 13.50 -15.20 -16.42
CA ARG A 124 12.98 -16.30 -17.24
C ARG A 124 12.79 -15.84 -18.69
N SER A 125 12.84 -16.79 -19.61
CA SER A 125 12.51 -16.55 -21.02
C SER A 125 11.02 -16.79 -21.27
N PHE A 126 10.45 -16.01 -22.17
CA PHE A 126 9.06 -16.13 -22.61
C PHE A 126 9.03 -16.42 -24.11
N THR A 127 8.17 -17.37 -24.51
CA THR A 127 7.92 -17.71 -25.92
C THR A 127 6.54 -17.25 -26.36
N SER A 128 5.89 -16.45 -25.55
CA SER A 128 4.54 -15.93 -25.75
C SER A 128 4.55 -14.49 -26.30
N THR A 129 3.39 -13.97 -26.63
CA THR A 129 3.22 -12.56 -27.01
C THR A 129 3.54 -11.63 -25.83
N LEU A 130 3.84 -10.35 -26.11
CA LEU A 130 4.07 -9.36 -25.04
C LEU A 130 2.89 -9.21 -24.10
N GLU A 131 1.68 -9.33 -24.65
CA GLU A 131 0.44 -9.27 -23.86
C GLU A 131 0.35 -10.44 -22.88
N GLU A 132 0.54 -11.66 -23.37
CA GLU A 132 0.51 -12.86 -22.53
C GLU A 132 1.64 -12.87 -21.49
N MET A 133 2.83 -12.38 -21.87
CA MET A 133 3.94 -12.22 -20.95
C MET A 133 3.60 -11.25 -19.82
N ALA A 134 3.06 -10.08 -20.16
CA ALA A 134 2.67 -9.07 -19.19
C ALA A 134 1.56 -9.59 -18.25
N GLU A 135 0.54 -10.25 -18.81
CA GLU A 135 -0.54 -10.87 -18.04
C GLU A 135 0.01 -11.94 -17.07
N ASN A 136 0.88 -12.81 -17.56
CA ASN A 136 1.48 -13.85 -16.75
C ASN A 136 2.29 -13.26 -15.58
N ILE A 137 3.13 -12.27 -15.83
CA ILE A 137 3.91 -11.61 -14.79
C ILE A 137 2.99 -10.93 -13.76
N CYS A 138 2.01 -10.16 -14.23
CA CYS A 138 1.10 -9.45 -13.32
C CYS A 138 0.30 -10.41 -12.44
N ARG A 139 -0.24 -11.48 -12.98
CA ARG A 139 -1.03 -12.45 -12.22
C ARG A 139 -0.19 -13.34 -11.33
N SER A 140 0.88 -13.93 -11.87
CA SER A 140 1.66 -14.92 -11.12
C SER A 140 2.58 -14.30 -10.08
N GLU A 141 3.24 -13.18 -10.40
CA GLU A 141 4.26 -12.59 -9.55
C GLU A 141 3.73 -11.43 -8.70
N LEU A 142 2.93 -10.55 -9.29
CA LEU A 142 2.41 -9.37 -8.60
C LEU A 142 1.03 -9.60 -8.00
N LYS A 143 0.38 -10.74 -8.29
CA LYS A 143 -0.98 -11.08 -7.85
C LYS A 143 -1.99 -9.97 -8.15
N LYS A 144 -1.87 -9.35 -9.32
CA LYS A 144 -2.73 -8.28 -9.80
C LYS A 144 -3.46 -8.73 -11.06
N ASP A 145 -4.77 -8.47 -11.08
CA ASP A 145 -5.55 -8.59 -12.31
C ASP A 145 -5.28 -7.38 -13.20
N ILE A 146 -5.21 -7.64 -14.50
CA ILE A 146 -5.08 -6.61 -15.52
C ILE A 146 -6.33 -6.58 -16.40
N ILE A 147 -6.78 -5.37 -16.71
CA ILE A 147 -7.81 -5.13 -17.71
C ILE A 147 -7.07 -4.94 -19.03
N LYS A 148 -7.33 -5.83 -19.99
CA LYS A 148 -6.75 -5.77 -21.34
C LYS A 148 -7.36 -4.59 -22.08
N GLY A 149 -6.51 -3.67 -22.53
CA GLY A 149 -6.88 -2.68 -23.54
C GLY A 149 -6.76 -3.24 -24.96
N LEU A 150 -6.98 -2.39 -25.95
CA LEU A 150 -6.69 -2.72 -27.33
C LEU A 150 -5.19 -2.63 -27.58
N PHE A 151 -4.51 -3.77 -27.63
CA PHE A 151 -3.12 -3.84 -28.06
C PHE A 151 -3.06 -4.07 -29.57
N SER A 152 -2.54 -3.10 -30.31
CA SER A 152 -2.25 -3.22 -31.73
C SER A 152 -0.79 -3.62 -31.98
N GLY A 153 -0.36 -4.74 -31.42
CA GLY A 153 1.01 -5.21 -31.54
C GLY A 153 1.09 -6.57 -32.21
N SER A 154 1.89 -6.69 -33.27
CA SER A 154 2.27 -8.00 -33.82
C SER A 154 3.06 -8.80 -32.79
N ALA A 155 2.85 -10.11 -32.77
CA ALA A 155 3.68 -11.05 -32.00
C ALA A 155 5.15 -10.81 -32.36
N GLN A 156 5.91 -10.27 -31.42
CA GLN A 156 7.36 -10.16 -31.59
C GLN A 156 7.99 -11.42 -30.99
N GLY A 157 8.83 -12.05 -31.76
CA GLY A 157 9.46 -13.32 -31.44
C GLY A 157 10.22 -13.37 -30.11
N ILE A 158 10.76 -14.52 -29.80
CA ILE A 158 11.48 -14.89 -28.59
C ILE A 158 12.42 -13.78 -28.13
N ARG A 159 12.14 -13.19 -26.97
CA ARG A 159 13.09 -12.32 -26.28
C ARG A 159 13.68 -13.09 -25.09
N LYS A 160 14.99 -13.26 -25.17
CA LYS A 160 15.80 -13.83 -24.07
C LYS A 160 16.16 -12.74 -23.08
#